data_5a06f5f0539fef7a3d05aeec2ab45e62
#
_entry.id   5a06f5f0539fef7a3d05aeec2ab45e62
#
_cell.length_a   1.000
_cell.length_b   1.000
_cell.length_c   1.000
_cell.angle_alpha   90.00
_cell.angle_beta   90.00
_cell.angle_gamma   90.00
#
_symmetry.space_group_name_H-M   'P 1'
#
loop_
_entity.id
_entity.type
_entity.pdbx_description
1 polymer ?
#
loop_
_entity_poly.entity_id
_entity_poly.type
_entity_poly.pdbx_seq_one_letter_code
_entity_poly.pdbx_strand_id
1 'polypeptide(L)'
;MSLVAVIDIGKTNKKIALFDADLQQVAHRQSPFPAQLDSQGVLVEQTAAIWAWLKTNLADLYRSQPFQAISITTHGAAWAALNAEGDLAIPVIAYEHDLGDAGQRDLDHEFYRRCGRLEDLQTETGTCDLPLLVNPAKMVLFAQQRYAAGWATAKKIVNYPQFWGHLLTGMLASEATYSSNHSFLFDIRARRPSTAAHALGVAAMLDFAFTDSWSRLGSLTPALQVELGLPALPVTVGIHDSNSALLPYLVKFNDRDFVVNSTGTWCVAMHRVQQVRYRPEELGQKVIFNIDALGGLTKTSFLMGGQDYGLYHGVIGGEDPAFDAQRVNAAMANNGRLVLPGAFPSQFPSARGGLRDGYAAVTVADLQAGRVPGWFKDPVLGHDLLNISLALQTEVALRRTDIGESTTIFVEGGFRNNPTFLAVLASLFPRNPICCTSLAQASAAGAALLGHALLGACTPRELAARITIEVQPVGRPALSHLAGYRSAWLQAVS
;
A
#
# COMPACT_ATOMS: atom_id res chain seq x y z
N MET A 1 31.04 4.84 -10.20
CA MET A 1 29.68 4.26 -10.27
C MET A 1 28.68 5.36 -9.95
N SER A 2 27.59 5.45 -10.69
CA SER A 2 26.55 6.44 -10.40
C SER A 2 25.69 5.91 -9.25
N LEU A 3 25.59 6.65 -8.13
CA LEU A 3 24.77 6.31 -6.98
C LEU A 3 23.58 7.26 -6.85
N VAL A 4 22.45 6.73 -6.44
CA VAL A 4 21.25 7.48 -6.09
C VAL A 4 20.94 7.23 -4.62
N ALA A 5 20.71 8.32 -3.86
CA ALA A 5 20.18 8.24 -2.52
C ALA A 5 18.65 8.19 -2.57
N VAL A 6 18.08 7.16 -2.01
CA VAL A 6 16.62 7.01 -1.87
C VAL A 6 16.21 7.31 -0.45
N ILE A 7 15.36 8.29 -0.27
CA ILE A 7 14.64 8.56 0.97
C ILE A 7 13.33 7.78 0.91
N ASP A 8 13.21 6.75 1.74
CA ASP A 8 12.05 5.87 1.84
C ASP A 8 11.38 6.10 3.21
N ILE A 9 10.31 6.87 3.22
CA ILE A 9 9.53 7.19 4.42
C ILE A 9 8.40 6.16 4.56
N GLY A 10 8.76 4.97 5.01
CA GLY A 10 7.78 3.94 5.35
C GLY A 10 7.00 4.26 6.64
N LYS A 11 5.90 3.57 6.90
CA LYS A 11 5.11 3.84 8.11
C LYS A 11 5.88 3.52 9.39
N THR A 12 6.48 2.35 9.46
CA THR A 12 7.24 1.91 10.64
C THR A 12 8.66 2.46 10.67
N ASN A 13 9.40 2.28 9.58
CA ASN A 13 10.80 2.67 9.47
C ASN A 13 10.96 3.78 8.45
N LYS A 14 11.83 4.75 8.75
CA LYS A 14 12.34 5.74 7.81
C LYS A 14 13.74 5.27 7.40
N LYS A 15 14.01 5.29 6.10
CA LYS A 15 15.26 4.74 5.56
C LYS A 15 15.85 5.70 4.53
N ILE A 16 17.17 5.80 4.51
CA ILE A 16 17.95 6.30 3.39
C ILE A 16 18.80 5.15 2.88
N ALA A 17 18.71 4.85 1.59
CA ALA A 17 19.48 3.78 0.98
C ALA A 17 20.18 4.30 -0.29
N LEU A 18 21.43 3.87 -0.50
CA LEU A 18 22.18 4.15 -1.72
C LEU A 18 22.04 2.98 -2.68
N PHE A 19 21.68 3.28 -3.91
CA PHE A 19 21.56 2.30 -4.99
C PHE A 19 22.51 2.62 -6.12
N ASP A 20 23.16 1.60 -6.65
CA ASP A 20 23.99 1.70 -7.85
C ASP A 20 23.15 1.63 -9.14
N ALA A 21 23.83 1.66 -10.29
CA ALA A 21 23.18 1.66 -11.59
C ALA A 21 22.43 0.36 -11.93
N ASP A 22 22.74 -0.73 -11.25
CA ASP A 22 22.09 -2.03 -11.39
C ASP A 22 21.01 -2.25 -10.32
N LEU A 23 20.60 -1.16 -9.66
CA LEU A 23 19.59 -1.13 -8.60
C LEU A 23 19.94 -2.02 -7.40
N GLN A 24 21.25 -2.24 -7.16
CA GLN A 24 21.71 -2.94 -5.97
C GLN A 24 21.91 -1.94 -4.82
N GLN A 25 21.39 -2.28 -3.65
CA GLN A 25 21.58 -1.47 -2.46
C GLN A 25 23.02 -1.66 -1.94
N VAL A 26 23.80 -0.59 -1.94
CA VAL A 26 25.21 -0.61 -1.51
C VAL A 26 25.42 -0.09 -0.08
N ALA A 27 24.54 0.75 0.41
CA ALA A 27 24.54 1.23 1.79
C ALA A 27 23.13 1.64 2.24
N HIS A 28 22.88 1.67 3.53
CA HIS A 28 21.64 2.25 4.08
C HIS A 28 21.80 2.73 5.51
N ARG A 29 20.87 3.57 5.93
CA ARG A 29 20.56 3.94 7.31
C ARG A 29 19.06 3.82 7.50
N GLN A 30 18.61 3.34 8.66
CA GLN A 30 17.20 3.29 9.00
C GLN A 30 16.99 3.55 10.49
N SER A 31 15.83 4.12 10.81
CA SER A 31 15.40 4.34 12.20
C SER A 31 13.88 4.30 12.28
N PRO A 32 13.30 3.77 13.35
CA PRO A 32 11.88 3.88 13.61
C PRO A 32 11.55 5.28 14.13
N PHE A 33 10.43 5.82 13.64
CA PHE A 33 9.82 7.06 14.14
C PHE A 33 8.32 6.80 14.29
N PRO A 34 7.88 6.17 15.39
CA PRO A 34 6.46 5.95 15.64
C PRO A 34 5.75 7.30 15.76
N ALA A 35 4.52 7.39 15.26
CA ALA A 35 3.71 8.58 15.44
C ALA A 35 3.49 8.86 16.95
N GLN A 36 3.31 10.12 17.31
CA GLN A 36 3.20 10.58 18.70
C GLN A 36 1.94 11.41 18.88
N LEU A 37 1.38 11.38 20.09
CA LEU A 37 0.28 12.28 20.45
C LEU A 37 0.79 13.71 20.58
N ASP A 38 0.13 14.63 19.92
CA ASP A 38 0.35 16.06 20.09
C ASP A 38 -0.38 16.62 21.35
N SER A 39 -0.28 17.92 21.57
CA SER A 39 -0.95 18.61 22.68
C SER A 39 -2.47 18.57 22.64
N GLN A 40 -3.05 18.20 21.50
CA GLN A 40 -4.49 18.04 21.32
C GLN A 40 -4.94 16.57 21.40
N GLY A 41 -4.02 15.64 21.69
CA GLY A 41 -4.31 14.21 21.75
C GLY A 41 -4.47 13.56 20.37
N VAL A 42 -4.00 14.18 19.30
CA VAL A 42 -4.00 13.62 17.94
C VAL A 42 -2.68 12.94 17.66
N LEU A 43 -2.73 11.76 17.07
CA LEU A 43 -1.53 11.05 16.64
C LEU A 43 -0.96 11.72 15.39
N VAL A 44 0.28 12.18 15.45
CA VAL A 44 0.95 12.93 14.38
C VAL A 44 2.31 12.36 14.03
N GLU A 45 2.75 12.54 12.79
CA GLU A 45 4.11 12.17 12.34
C GLU A 45 5.16 13.10 12.97
N GLN A 46 6.29 12.54 13.39
CA GLN A 46 7.41 13.29 13.97
C GLN A 46 8.24 14.03 12.90
N THR A 47 7.63 14.87 12.09
CA THR A 47 8.26 15.46 10.89
C THR A 47 9.55 16.18 11.19
N ALA A 48 9.64 16.95 12.31
CA ALA A 48 10.86 17.67 12.70
C ALA A 48 12.00 16.71 13.07
N ALA A 49 11.72 15.64 13.82
CA ALA A 49 12.71 14.64 14.20
C ALA A 49 13.19 13.83 12.98
N ILE A 50 12.26 13.43 12.11
CA ILE A 50 12.57 12.77 10.84
C ILE A 50 13.47 13.65 9.98
N TRP A 51 13.13 14.94 9.85
CA TRP A 51 13.92 15.89 9.07
C TRP A 51 15.35 16.05 9.60
N ALA A 52 15.51 16.19 10.91
CA ALA A 52 16.84 16.27 11.54
C ALA A 52 17.66 15.00 11.26
N TRP A 53 17.02 13.82 11.39
CA TRP A 53 17.64 12.53 11.10
C TRP A 53 18.03 12.40 9.63
N LEU A 54 17.17 12.82 8.70
CA LEU A 54 17.45 12.80 7.25
C LEU A 54 18.67 13.65 6.93
N LYS A 55 18.75 14.89 7.43
CA LYS A 55 19.87 15.80 7.19
C LYS A 55 21.20 15.20 7.65
N THR A 56 21.25 14.69 8.88
CA THR A 56 22.46 14.07 9.43
C THR A 56 22.91 12.88 8.58
N ASN A 57 21.99 11.98 8.26
CA ASN A 57 22.35 10.73 7.56
C ASN A 57 22.63 10.94 6.07
N LEU A 58 22.01 11.92 5.41
CA LEU A 58 22.39 12.30 4.03
C LEU A 58 23.83 12.81 3.96
N ALA A 59 24.23 13.70 4.90
CA ALA A 59 25.59 14.22 4.98
C ALA A 59 26.62 13.10 5.26
N ASP A 60 26.30 12.19 6.19
CA ASP A 60 27.19 11.08 6.55
C ASP A 60 27.36 10.08 5.41
N LEU A 61 26.26 9.71 4.73
CA LEU A 61 26.29 8.82 3.59
C LEU A 61 27.07 9.46 2.42
N TYR A 62 26.87 10.76 2.15
CA TYR A 62 27.58 11.44 1.07
C TYR A 62 29.09 11.49 1.31
N ARG A 63 29.51 11.74 2.56
CA ARG A 63 30.94 11.75 2.92
C ARG A 63 31.60 10.39 2.73
N SER A 64 30.86 9.31 2.98
CA SER A 64 31.38 7.94 2.82
C SER A 64 31.31 7.44 1.37
N GLN A 65 30.22 7.76 0.68
CA GLN A 65 29.92 7.31 -0.68
C GLN A 65 29.15 8.41 -1.43
N PRO A 66 29.81 9.30 -2.16
CA PRO A 66 29.15 10.38 -2.88
C PRO A 66 28.12 9.87 -3.90
N PHE A 67 26.90 10.36 -3.80
CA PHE A 67 25.81 10.07 -4.72
C PHE A 67 25.47 11.31 -5.57
N GLN A 68 24.74 11.11 -6.70
CA GLN A 68 24.53 12.14 -7.71
C GLN A 68 23.11 12.66 -7.78
N ALA A 69 22.15 11.98 -7.16
CA ALA A 69 20.76 12.42 -7.09
C ALA A 69 20.08 11.92 -5.81
N ILE A 70 18.97 12.55 -5.45
CA ILE A 70 18.08 12.12 -4.37
C ILE A 70 16.73 11.77 -4.97
N SER A 71 16.18 10.61 -4.61
CA SER A 71 14.83 10.19 -4.95
C SER A 71 14.02 9.94 -3.68
N ILE A 72 12.68 10.13 -3.75
CA ILE A 72 11.82 10.09 -2.58
C ILE A 72 10.66 9.14 -2.82
N THR A 73 10.38 8.27 -1.86
CA THR A 73 9.16 7.49 -1.79
C THR A 73 8.60 7.52 -0.38
N THR A 74 7.27 7.52 -0.24
CA THR A 74 6.63 7.51 1.08
C THR A 74 5.41 6.61 1.11
N HIS A 75 5.05 6.15 2.32
CA HIS A 75 3.75 5.50 2.53
C HIS A 75 2.59 6.43 2.14
N GLY A 76 1.45 5.84 1.80
CA GLY A 76 0.23 6.57 1.46
C GLY A 76 -0.48 7.20 2.66
N ALA A 77 -1.60 7.82 2.39
CA ALA A 77 -2.54 8.37 3.37
C ALA A 77 -1.99 9.50 4.27
N ALA A 78 -0.85 10.09 3.94
CA ALA A 78 -0.31 11.26 4.64
C ALA A 78 -0.21 12.46 3.69
N TRP A 79 -0.40 13.65 4.20
CA TRP A 79 -0.28 14.91 3.47
C TRP A 79 0.08 16.05 4.42
N ALA A 80 0.61 17.13 3.87
CA ALA A 80 0.95 18.34 4.60
C ALA A 80 0.06 19.50 4.16
N ALA A 81 -0.48 20.26 5.12
CA ALA A 81 -1.07 21.57 4.87
C ALA A 81 0.00 22.63 5.07
N LEU A 82 0.28 23.41 4.04
CA LEU A 82 1.29 24.47 4.09
C LEU A 82 0.61 25.85 4.13
N ASN A 83 1.20 26.77 4.90
CA ASN A 83 0.85 28.18 4.93
C ASN A 83 1.45 28.95 3.74
N ALA A 84 1.33 30.28 3.71
CA ALA A 84 1.84 31.09 2.62
C ALA A 84 3.38 31.11 2.54
N GLU A 85 4.05 30.88 3.65
CA GLU A 85 5.52 30.85 3.79
C GLU A 85 6.09 29.47 3.38
N GLY A 86 5.24 28.46 3.20
CA GLY A 86 5.63 27.08 2.89
C GLY A 86 5.90 26.21 4.11
N ASP A 87 5.59 26.70 5.31
CA ASP A 87 5.69 25.96 6.55
C ASP A 87 4.41 25.17 6.84
N LEU A 88 4.50 24.17 7.73
CA LEU A 88 3.33 23.41 8.17
C LEU A 88 2.32 24.32 8.90
N ALA A 89 1.12 24.45 8.36
CA ALA A 89 0.00 25.13 9.01
C ALA A 89 -0.58 24.32 10.19
N ILE A 90 -0.53 23.00 10.08
CA ILE A 90 -0.92 22.03 11.11
C ILE A 90 0.07 20.86 11.12
N PRO A 91 0.17 20.07 12.21
CA PRO A 91 0.95 18.84 12.20
C PRO A 91 0.50 17.87 11.11
N VAL A 92 1.43 17.06 10.58
CA VAL A 92 1.07 15.96 9.67
C VAL A 92 0.40 14.86 10.50
N ILE A 93 -0.90 14.66 10.28
CA ILE A 93 -1.71 13.68 11.02
C ILE A 93 -1.32 12.27 10.57
N ALA A 94 -1.13 11.37 11.52
CA ALA A 94 -0.92 9.96 11.25
C ALA A 94 -2.26 9.28 10.97
N TYR A 95 -2.38 8.59 9.84
CA TYR A 95 -3.63 8.00 9.39
C TYR A 95 -4.21 6.92 10.31
N GLU A 96 -3.37 6.34 11.18
CA GLU A 96 -3.79 5.36 12.19
C GLU A 96 -4.33 6.00 13.48
N HIS A 97 -4.50 7.33 13.52
CA HIS A 97 -5.18 7.97 14.65
C HIS A 97 -6.58 7.40 14.79
N ASP A 98 -6.81 6.74 15.92
CA ASP A 98 -8.07 6.07 16.24
C ASP A 98 -9.02 7.03 16.93
N LEU A 99 -10.16 7.28 16.30
CA LEU A 99 -11.23 8.11 16.85
C LEU A 99 -12.17 7.32 17.77
N GLY A 100 -11.96 6.01 17.89
CA GLY A 100 -12.91 5.07 18.46
C GLY A 100 -14.17 4.91 17.60
N ASP A 101 -14.97 3.88 17.87
CA ASP A 101 -16.13 3.55 17.04
C ASP A 101 -17.16 4.70 16.90
N ALA A 102 -17.38 5.47 17.96
CA ALA A 102 -18.33 6.59 17.93
C ALA A 102 -17.79 7.74 17.07
N GLY A 103 -16.53 8.16 17.31
CA GLY A 103 -15.89 9.24 16.56
C GLY A 103 -15.75 8.92 15.07
N GLN A 104 -15.44 7.65 14.74
CA GLN A 104 -15.36 7.22 13.35
C GLN A 104 -16.73 7.28 12.65
N ARG A 105 -17.79 6.81 13.30
CA ARG A 105 -19.17 6.91 12.77
C ARG A 105 -19.61 8.35 12.56
N ASP A 106 -19.30 9.24 13.51
CA ASP A 106 -19.65 10.67 13.41
C ASP A 106 -18.91 11.34 12.26
N LEU A 107 -17.61 11.06 12.10
CA LEU A 107 -16.81 11.57 11.00
C LEU A 107 -17.33 11.06 9.64
N ASP A 108 -17.62 9.77 9.53
CA ASP A 108 -18.12 9.15 8.29
C ASP A 108 -19.51 9.72 7.93
N HIS A 109 -20.40 9.82 8.90
CA HIS A 109 -21.73 10.42 8.70
C HIS A 109 -21.62 11.86 8.18
N GLU A 110 -20.80 12.70 8.83
CA GLU A 110 -20.63 14.09 8.42
C GLU A 110 -19.93 14.20 7.05
N PHE A 111 -18.95 13.34 6.77
CA PHE A 111 -18.27 13.29 5.49
C PHE A 111 -19.25 12.97 4.34
N TYR A 112 -20.01 11.88 4.47
CA TYR A 112 -20.95 11.48 3.41
C TYR A 112 -22.15 12.44 3.30
N ARG A 113 -22.58 13.06 4.41
CA ARG A 113 -23.61 14.12 4.38
C ARG A 113 -23.16 15.33 3.56
N ARG A 114 -21.86 15.72 3.62
CA ARG A 114 -21.31 16.86 2.88
C ARG A 114 -20.95 16.50 1.44
N CYS A 115 -20.29 15.39 1.25
CA CYS A 115 -19.60 15.06 0.01
C CYS A 115 -20.44 14.20 -0.94
N GLY A 116 -21.49 13.52 -0.46
CA GLY A 116 -22.33 12.63 -1.26
C GLY A 116 -22.18 11.15 -0.89
N ARG A 117 -22.85 10.29 -1.64
CA ARG A 117 -22.87 8.85 -1.37
C ARG A 117 -21.55 8.19 -1.70
N LEU A 118 -21.23 7.12 -0.97
CA LEU A 118 -19.97 6.36 -1.17
C LEU A 118 -19.82 5.86 -2.62
N GLU A 119 -20.88 5.28 -3.19
CA GLU A 119 -20.82 4.68 -4.53
C GLU A 119 -20.58 5.73 -5.62
N ASP A 120 -21.14 6.93 -5.45
CA ASP A 120 -20.96 8.04 -6.37
C ASP A 120 -19.51 8.56 -6.30
N LEU A 121 -19.01 8.78 -5.07
CA LEU A 121 -17.63 9.19 -4.83
C LEU A 121 -16.61 8.13 -5.30
N GLN A 122 -16.90 6.85 -5.07
CA GLN A 122 -16.05 5.76 -5.55
C GLN A 122 -16.00 5.72 -7.08
N THR A 123 -17.14 5.94 -7.73
CA THR A 123 -17.22 5.99 -9.20
C THR A 123 -16.46 7.18 -9.79
N GLU A 124 -16.52 8.35 -9.15
CA GLU A 124 -15.85 9.57 -9.56
C GLU A 124 -14.33 9.48 -9.35
N THR A 125 -13.93 9.06 -8.14
CA THR A 125 -12.54 9.19 -7.68
C THR A 125 -11.70 7.93 -7.82
N GLY A 126 -12.32 6.79 -8.08
CA GLY A 126 -11.64 5.50 -8.02
C GLY A 126 -11.34 5.03 -6.59
N THR A 127 -11.81 5.72 -5.55
CA THR A 127 -11.43 5.50 -4.15
C THR A 127 -12.54 4.79 -3.39
N CYS A 128 -12.22 3.72 -2.66
CA CYS A 128 -13.16 3.07 -1.75
C CYS A 128 -13.08 3.66 -0.33
N ASP A 129 -14.08 3.35 0.47
CA ASP A 129 -14.07 3.65 1.89
C ASP A 129 -13.02 2.84 2.65
N LEU A 130 -12.21 3.52 3.46
CA LEU A 130 -11.15 2.95 4.28
C LEU A 130 -11.30 3.41 5.73
N PRO A 131 -10.90 2.56 6.70
CA PRO A 131 -11.06 2.87 8.12
C PRO A 131 -10.10 3.95 8.58
N LEU A 132 -10.33 4.44 9.78
CA LEU A 132 -9.51 5.45 10.44
C LEU A 132 -9.43 6.71 9.56
N LEU A 133 -8.26 7.31 9.46
CA LEU A 133 -8.02 8.49 8.63
C LEU A 133 -7.27 8.15 7.32
N VAL A 134 -7.37 6.91 6.84
CA VAL A 134 -6.65 6.45 5.62
C VAL A 134 -7.11 7.19 4.36
N ASN A 135 -8.37 7.66 4.30
CA ASN A 135 -8.82 8.50 3.20
C ASN A 135 -8.48 9.98 3.45
N PRO A 136 -7.54 10.61 2.70
CA PRO A 136 -7.16 12.01 2.86
C PRO A 136 -8.31 13.00 2.95
N ALA A 137 -9.41 12.84 2.22
CA ALA A 137 -10.56 13.74 2.31
C ALA A 137 -11.25 13.69 3.69
N LYS A 138 -11.36 12.50 4.30
CA LYS A 138 -11.87 12.35 5.68
C LYS A 138 -10.92 12.97 6.69
N MET A 139 -9.60 12.77 6.50
CA MET A 139 -8.57 13.41 7.32
C MET A 139 -8.61 14.93 7.19
N VAL A 140 -8.87 15.49 5.99
CA VAL A 140 -9.09 16.94 5.79
C VAL A 140 -10.26 17.44 6.62
N LEU A 141 -11.41 16.75 6.57
CA LEU A 141 -12.58 17.12 7.40
C LEU A 141 -12.24 17.10 8.89
N PHE A 142 -11.58 16.05 9.37
CA PHE A 142 -11.10 15.95 10.74
C PHE A 142 -10.15 17.10 11.10
N ALA A 143 -9.17 17.40 10.23
CA ALA A 143 -8.19 18.47 10.44
C ALA A 143 -8.84 19.86 10.52
N GLN A 144 -9.83 20.15 9.67
CA GLN A 144 -10.61 21.40 9.71
C GLN A 144 -11.31 21.61 11.06
N GLN A 145 -11.82 20.53 11.64
CA GLN A 145 -12.52 20.58 12.93
C GLN A 145 -11.52 20.68 14.10
N ARG A 146 -10.45 19.89 14.06
CA ARG A 146 -9.54 19.73 15.18
C ARG A 146 -8.51 20.85 15.28
N TYR A 147 -8.03 21.35 14.15
CA TYR A 147 -6.97 22.35 14.06
C TYR A 147 -7.46 23.66 13.42
N ALA A 148 -8.68 24.10 13.73
CA ALA A 148 -9.35 25.21 13.06
C ALA A 148 -8.47 26.49 12.92
N ALA A 149 -7.74 26.88 13.97
CA ALA A 149 -6.87 28.06 13.95
C ALA A 149 -5.68 27.89 12.99
N GLY A 150 -4.98 26.75 13.04
CA GLY A 150 -3.89 26.45 12.10
C GLY A 150 -4.41 26.27 10.67
N TRP A 151 -5.54 25.56 10.52
CA TRP A 151 -6.17 25.36 9.22
C TRP A 151 -6.50 26.67 8.49
N ALA A 152 -6.93 27.71 9.22
CA ALA A 152 -7.23 29.01 8.64
C ALA A 152 -6.03 29.68 7.95
N THR A 153 -4.80 29.29 8.29
CA THR A 153 -3.56 29.77 7.66
C THR A 153 -3.14 28.93 6.45
N ALA A 154 -3.69 27.72 6.30
CA ALA A 154 -3.34 26.78 5.23
C ALA A 154 -3.68 27.35 3.84
N LYS A 155 -2.77 27.22 2.90
CA LYS A 155 -2.90 27.69 1.51
C LYS A 155 -2.79 26.55 0.50
N LYS A 156 -2.05 25.50 0.83
CA LYS A 156 -1.83 24.34 -0.06
C LYS A 156 -1.92 23.04 0.72
N ILE A 157 -2.44 22.02 0.07
CA ILE A 157 -2.35 20.62 0.50
C ILE A 157 -1.36 19.93 -0.43
N VAL A 158 -0.32 19.33 0.16
CA VAL A 158 0.80 18.72 -0.55
C VAL A 158 0.91 17.27 -0.15
N ASN A 159 1.07 16.39 -1.11
CA ASN A 159 1.28 14.96 -0.84
C ASN A 159 2.61 14.73 -0.10
N TYR A 160 2.68 13.65 0.65
CA TYR A 160 3.78 13.43 1.58
C TYR A 160 5.17 13.31 0.91
N PRO A 161 5.36 12.64 -0.24
CA PRO A 161 6.66 12.67 -0.93
C PRO A 161 7.07 14.09 -1.35
N GLN A 162 6.10 14.88 -1.86
CA GLN A 162 6.36 16.24 -2.33
C GLN A 162 6.60 17.22 -1.17
N PHE A 163 6.07 16.95 0.03
CA PHE A 163 6.42 17.69 1.24
C PHE A 163 7.92 17.55 1.57
N TRP A 164 8.46 16.32 1.54
CA TRP A 164 9.89 16.09 1.77
C TRP A 164 10.75 16.70 0.65
N GLY A 165 10.26 16.62 -0.59
CA GLY A 165 10.89 17.27 -1.74
C GLY A 165 10.93 18.79 -1.58
N HIS A 166 9.85 19.39 -1.07
CA HIS A 166 9.79 20.83 -0.76
C HIS A 166 10.84 21.22 0.29
N LEU A 167 10.96 20.48 1.38
CA LEU A 167 11.98 20.75 2.40
C LEU A 167 13.41 20.70 1.85
N LEU A 168 13.66 19.83 0.85
CA LEU A 168 14.98 19.72 0.20
C LEU A 168 15.25 20.82 -0.82
N THR A 169 14.24 21.25 -1.58
CA THR A 169 14.43 22.07 -2.79
C THR A 169 13.77 23.44 -2.76
N GLY A 170 12.84 23.68 -1.84
CA GLY A 170 11.96 24.84 -1.84
C GLY A 170 10.88 24.82 -2.91
N MET A 171 10.86 23.78 -3.79
CA MET A 171 9.93 23.67 -4.91
C MET A 171 8.74 22.78 -4.54
N LEU A 172 7.61 23.02 -5.20
CA LEU A 172 6.41 22.18 -5.09
C LEU A 172 6.02 21.62 -6.47
N ALA A 173 5.53 20.41 -6.48
CA ALA A 173 4.91 19.77 -7.64
C ALA A 173 3.79 18.86 -7.18
N SER A 174 2.95 18.41 -8.11
CA SER A 174 1.96 17.38 -7.87
C SER A 174 2.29 16.14 -8.71
N GLU A 175 1.96 14.96 -8.18
CA GLU A 175 2.30 13.68 -8.78
C GLU A 175 1.09 12.74 -8.76
N ALA A 176 0.91 11.99 -9.86
CA ALA A 176 -0.33 11.26 -10.10
C ALA A 176 -0.52 10.04 -9.20
N THR A 177 0.56 9.29 -8.89
CA THR A 177 0.44 8.03 -8.16
C THR A 177 -0.08 8.22 -6.74
N TYR A 178 0.32 9.32 -6.12
CA TYR A 178 -0.11 9.66 -4.76
C TYR A 178 -1.49 10.32 -4.76
N SER A 179 -1.70 11.33 -5.63
CA SER A 179 -2.95 12.10 -5.68
C SER A 179 -4.16 11.25 -6.05
N SER A 180 -3.98 10.23 -6.92
CA SER A 180 -5.06 9.34 -7.34
C SER A 180 -5.30 8.16 -6.40
N ASN A 181 -4.46 7.96 -5.37
CA ASN A 181 -4.56 6.80 -4.51
C ASN A 181 -5.40 7.11 -3.26
N HIS A 182 -6.49 6.37 -3.05
CA HIS A 182 -7.42 6.36 -1.90
C HIS A 182 -7.82 7.73 -1.33
N SER A 183 -7.73 8.84 -2.11
CA SER A 183 -7.84 10.19 -1.55
C SER A 183 -9.27 10.72 -1.39
N PHE A 184 -10.20 10.34 -2.25
CA PHE A 184 -11.49 11.00 -2.49
C PHE A 184 -11.38 12.46 -2.98
N LEU A 185 -10.18 13.02 -3.14
CA LEU A 185 -10.00 14.42 -3.50
C LEU A 185 -9.82 14.65 -5.01
N PHE A 186 -9.55 13.60 -5.77
CA PHE A 186 -9.22 13.65 -7.18
C PHE A 186 -10.27 12.89 -8.03
N ASP A 187 -10.87 13.57 -9.01
CA ASP A 187 -11.68 12.92 -10.06
C ASP A 187 -10.72 12.25 -11.05
N ILE A 188 -10.66 10.92 -10.99
CA ILE A 188 -9.69 10.13 -11.77
C ILE A 188 -9.96 10.15 -13.27
N ARG A 189 -11.20 10.41 -13.69
CA ARG A 189 -11.61 10.48 -15.11
C ARG A 189 -11.41 11.87 -15.67
N ALA A 190 -11.88 12.90 -14.96
CA ALA A 190 -11.80 14.28 -15.41
C ALA A 190 -10.44 14.94 -15.10
N ARG A 191 -9.60 14.30 -14.27
CA ARG A 191 -8.27 14.79 -13.82
C ARG A 191 -8.33 16.20 -13.23
N ARG A 192 -9.23 16.37 -12.25
CA ARG A 192 -9.49 17.66 -11.59
C ARG A 192 -9.90 17.42 -10.13
N PRO A 193 -10.09 18.49 -9.31
CA PRO A 193 -10.67 18.34 -7.99
C PRO A 193 -12.03 17.63 -8.05
N SER A 194 -12.26 16.69 -7.13
CA SER A 194 -13.49 15.91 -7.03
C SER A 194 -14.63 16.72 -6.38
N THR A 195 -15.83 16.15 -6.43
CA THR A 195 -16.99 16.64 -5.67
C THR A 195 -16.67 16.78 -4.18
N ALA A 196 -15.93 15.83 -3.57
CA ALA A 196 -15.53 15.92 -2.18
C ALA A 196 -14.55 17.09 -1.93
N ALA A 197 -13.59 17.32 -2.82
CA ALA A 197 -12.66 18.45 -2.71
C ALA A 197 -13.38 19.80 -2.73
N HIS A 198 -14.39 19.96 -3.57
CA HIS A 198 -15.25 21.15 -3.61
C HIS A 198 -16.11 21.29 -2.35
N ALA A 199 -16.78 20.22 -1.91
CA ALA A 199 -17.64 20.20 -0.74
C ALA A 199 -16.88 20.51 0.57
N LEU A 200 -15.60 20.11 0.64
CA LEU A 200 -14.71 20.41 1.77
C LEU A 200 -14.05 21.80 1.66
N GLY A 201 -14.25 22.52 0.54
CA GLY A 201 -13.66 23.85 0.31
C GLY A 201 -12.15 23.83 0.06
N VAL A 202 -11.57 22.71 -0.36
CA VAL A 202 -10.11 22.55 -0.56
C VAL A 202 -9.68 22.46 -2.01
N ALA A 203 -10.60 22.54 -2.97
CA ALA A 203 -10.30 22.40 -4.39
C ALA A 203 -9.20 23.35 -4.88
N ALA A 204 -9.19 24.61 -4.40
CA ALA A 204 -8.18 25.59 -4.76
C ALA A 204 -6.83 25.39 -4.05
N MET A 205 -6.76 24.53 -3.04
CA MET A 205 -5.54 24.18 -2.31
C MET A 205 -4.79 23.00 -2.92
N LEU A 206 -5.43 22.30 -3.87
CA LEU A 206 -4.92 21.11 -4.54
C LEU A 206 -4.38 21.48 -5.92
N ASP A 207 -3.31 20.80 -6.33
CA ASP A 207 -2.74 20.91 -7.68
C ASP A 207 -2.77 19.54 -8.35
N PHE A 208 -3.32 19.48 -9.55
CA PHE A 208 -3.38 18.27 -10.38
C PHE A 208 -2.72 18.47 -11.76
N ALA A 209 -1.89 19.51 -11.90
CA ALA A 209 -0.93 19.62 -12.98
C ALA A 209 0.24 18.66 -12.71
N PHE A 210 0.02 17.37 -13.00
CA PHE A 210 0.95 16.33 -12.63
C PHE A 210 2.27 16.43 -13.39
N THR A 211 3.34 16.28 -12.62
CA THR A 211 4.71 16.11 -13.10
C THR A 211 5.12 14.65 -12.91
N ASP A 212 5.84 14.09 -13.88
CA ASP A 212 6.32 12.72 -13.79
C ASP A 212 7.21 12.52 -12.56
N SER A 213 7.04 11.41 -11.85
CA SER A 213 7.75 11.11 -10.62
C SER A 213 9.29 11.09 -10.77
N TRP A 214 9.79 10.79 -11.97
CA TRP A 214 11.25 10.81 -12.29
C TRP A 214 11.76 12.18 -12.75
N SER A 215 10.89 13.16 -12.95
CA SER A 215 11.30 14.52 -13.32
C SER A 215 12.04 15.19 -12.17
N ARG A 216 12.88 16.17 -12.52
CA ARG A 216 13.58 17.00 -11.54
C ARG A 216 12.60 17.96 -10.88
N LEU A 217 12.40 17.81 -9.57
CA LEU A 217 11.67 18.79 -8.76
C LEU A 217 12.50 20.07 -8.58
N GLY A 218 13.75 19.91 -8.29
CA GLY A 218 14.71 21.00 -8.05
C GLY A 218 16.09 20.44 -7.69
N SER A 219 16.91 21.28 -7.09
CA SER A 219 18.16 20.87 -6.43
C SER A 219 18.10 21.27 -4.96
N LEU A 220 18.97 20.66 -4.15
CA LEU A 220 19.14 21.11 -2.75
C LEU A 220 19.28 22.62 -2.68
N THR A 221 18.54 23.24 -1.73
CA THR A 221 18.62 24.68 -1.52
C THR A 221 20.05 25.11 -1.15
N PRO A 222 20.50 26.35 -1.48
CA PRO A 222 21.83 26.82 -1.09
C PRO A 222 22.09 26.73 0.42
N ALA A 223 21.06 26.94 1.24
CA ALA A 223 21.17 26.81 2.69
C ALA A 223 21.50 25.37 3.12
N LEU A 224 20.81 24.38 2.53
CA LEU A 224 21.06 22.96 2.82
C LEU A 224 22.42 22.51 2.27
N GLN A 225 22.85 23.01 1.12
CA GLN A 225 24.17 22.72 0.57
C GLN A 225 25.27 23.11 1.57
N VAL A 226 25.16 24.31 2.15
CA VAL A 226 26.11 24.79 3.18
C VAL A 226 25.98 23.98 4.48
N GLU A 227 24.74 23.79 4.98
CA GLU A 227 24.49 23.08 6.23
C GLU A 227 25.01 21.64 6.20
N LEU A 228 24.80 20.94 5.08
CA LEU A 228 25.13 19.49 4.95
C LEU A 228 26.50 19.23 4.34
N GLY A 229 27.16 20.24 3.78
CA GLY A 229 28.39 20.09 3.00
C GLY A 229 28.16 19.29 1.71
N LEU A 230 27.00 19.46 1.06
CA LEU A 230 26.61 18.76 -0.15
C LEU A 230 26.60 19.70 -1.36
N PRO A 231 26.85 19.22 -2.58
CA PRO A 231 26.65 20.02 -3.79
C PRO A 231 25.15 20.19 -4.11
N ALA A 232 24.85 20.93 -5.17
CA ALA A 232 23.49 21.14 -5.68
C ALA A 232 22.91 19.85 -6.30
N LEU A 233 22.68 18.81 -5.49
CA LEU A 233 22.16 17.53 -5.93
C LEU A 233 20.73 17.67 -6.46
N PRO A 234 20.40 17.13 -7.63
CA PRO A 234 19.04 17.09 -8.14
C PRO A 234 18.17 16.13 -7.32
N VAL A 235 16.91 16.51 -7.14
CA VAL A 235 15.90 15.76 -6.40
C VAL A 235 14.75 15.42 -7.34
N THR A 236 14.27 14.17 -7.32
CA THR A 236 13.08 13.76 -8.10
C THR A 236 11.80 14.32 -7.49
N VAL A 237 10.70 14.35 -8.26
CA VAL A 237 9.37 14.74 -7.76
C VAL A 237 8.91 13.83 -6.62
N GLY A 238 9.28 12.55 -6.66
CA GLY A 238 8.90 11.57 -5.64
C GLY A 238 7.61 10.81 -5.99
N ILE A 239 7.35 9.70 -5.29
CA ILE A 239 6.34 8.70 -5.63
C ILE A 239 5.72 8.04 -4.40
N HIS A 240 4.48 7.53 -4.54
CA HIS A 240 3.84 6.63 -3.58
C HIS A 240 4.56 5.27 -3.52
N ASP A 241 4.76 4.70 -2.33
CA ASP A 241 5.57 3.47 -2.11
C ASP A 241 5.06 2.24 -2.87
N SER A 242 3.75 1.98 -2.87
CA SER A 242 3.17 0.84 -3.58
C SER A 242 3.33 0.99 -5.11
N ASN A 243 3.22 2.20 -5.64
CA ASN A 243 3.48 2.48 -7.05
C ASN A 243 4.98 2.41 -7.36
N SER A 244 5.82 2.82 -6.43
CA SER A 244 7.27 2.65 -6.53
C SER A 244 7.64 1.16 -6.60
N ALA A 245 7.03 0.32 -5.76
CA ALA A 245 7.24 -1.13 -5.79
C ALA A 245 6.72 -1.77 -7.09
N LEU A 246 5.65 -1.25 -7.67
CA LEU A 246 5.09 -1.74 -8.94
C LEU A 246 5.93 -1.32 -10.16
N LEU A 247 6.62 -0.17 -10.11
CA LEU A 247 7.31 0.41 -11.25
C LEU A 247 8.35 -0.53 -11.90
N PRO A 248 9.23 -1.26 -11.18
CA PRO A 248 10.15 -2.22 -11.79
C PRO A 248 9.44 -3.31 -12.60
N TYR A 249 8.27 -3.77 -12.16
CA TYR A 249 7.47 -4.75 -12.89
C TYR A 249 6.89 -4.15 -14.16
N LEU A 250 6.34 -2.94 -14.11
CA LEU A 250 5.79 -2.22 -15.27
C LEU A 250 6.83 -1.98 -16.34
N VAL A 251 8.08 -1.79 -15.94
CA VAL A 251 9.21 -1.57 -16.85
C VAL A 251 9.75 -2.91 -17.40
N LYS A 252 9.94 -3.90 -16.54
CA LYS A 252 10.55 -5.19 -16.91
C LYS A 252 9.64 -6.08 -17.74
N PHE A 253 8.33 -6.08 -17.44
CA PHE A 253 7.33 -6.94 -18.06
C PHE A 253 6.31 -6.15 -18.88
N ASN A 254 6.76 -5.08 -19.56
CA ASN A 254 5.90 -4.17 -20.32
C ASN A 254 5.19 -4.82 -21.53
N ASP A 255 5.62 -6.01 -21.92
CA ASP A 255 5.13 -6.79 -23.06
C ASP A 255 4.04 -7.83 -22.71
N ARG A 256 3.69 -7.96 -21.44
CA ARG A 256 2.75 -8.99 -20.98
C ARG A 256 1.73 -8.45 -19.99
N ASP A 257 0.60 -9.15 -19.90
CA ASP A 257 -0.43 -8.90 -18.93
C ASP A 257 -0.09 -9.58 -17.59
N PHE A 258 -0.05 -8.82 -16.52
CA PHE A 258 0.28 -9.33 -15.19
C PHE A 258 -0.40 -8.55 -14.08
N VAL A 259 -0.58 -9.20 -12.94
CA VAL A 259 -0.94 -8.62 -11.66
C VAL A 259 0.17 -8.86 -10.65
N VAL A 260 0.54 -7.85 -9.88
CA VAL A 260 1.44 -8.02 -8.72
C VAL A 260 0.59 -8.13 -7.47
N ASN A 261 0.72 -9.24 -6.76
CA ASN A 261 0.17 -9.45 -5.42
C ASN A 261 1.29 -9.28 -4.40
N SER A 262 1.44 -8.08 -3.89
CA SER A 262 2.40 -7.77 -2.82
C SER A 262 1.81 -8.19 -1.48
N THR A 263 2.50 -9.09 -0.76
CA THR A 263 2.01 -9.72 0.46
C THR A 263 2.80 -9.28 1.69
N GLY A 264 2.13 -8.58 2.57
CA GLY A 264 2.63 -8.08 3.85
C GLY A 264 1.49 -7.99 4.86
N THR A 265 1.53 -7.05 5.78
CA THR A 265 0.40 -6.72 6.66
C THR A 265 -0.85 -6.47 5.83
N TRP A 266 -0.74 -5.61 4.83
CA TRP A 266 -1.65 -5.50 3.71
C TRP A 266 -1.17 -6.40 2.57
N CYS A 267 -2.09 -7.19 2.00
CA CYS A 267 -1.90 -7.84 0.71
C CYS A 267 -2.58 -6.99 -0.35
N VAL A 268 -1.81 -6.51 -1.32
CA VAL A 268 -2.27 -5.55 -2.33
C VAL A 268 -2.07 -6.16 -3.71
N ALA A 269 -3.18 -6.42 -4.42
CA ALA A 269 -3.18 -6.89 -5.79
C ALA A 269 -3.35 -5.71 -6.74
N MET A 270 -2.36 -5.45 -7.59
CA MET A 270 -2.33 -4.33 -8.54
C MET A 270 -2.25 -4.85 -9.97
N HIS A 271 -3.27 -4.54 -10.77
CA HIS A 271 -3.39 -4.94 -12.16
C HIS A 271 -3.62 -3.74 -13.07
N ARG A 272 -2.85 -3.61 -14.12
CA ARG A 272 -3.00 -2.53 -15.11
C ARG A 272 -4.23 -2.75 -15.97
N VAL A 273 -5.08 -1.73 -16.10
CA VAL A 273 -6.35 -1.79 -16.86
C VAL A 273 -6.46 -0.63 -17.83
N GLN A 274 -7.39 -0.73 -18.79
CA GLN A 274 -7.54 0.29 -19.84
C GLN A 274 -8.49 1.43 -19.46
N GLN A 275 -9.41 1.18 -18.51
CA GLN A 275 -10.45 2.16 -18.15
C GLN A 275 -10.90 1.99 -16.69
N VAL A 276 -11.39 3.08 -16.12
CA VAL A 276 -12.05 3.05 -14.80
C VAL A 276 -13.47 2.48 -14.98
N ARG A 277 -13.66 1.24 -14.56
CA ARG A 277 -14.95 0.55 -14.64
C ARG A 277 -15.15 -0.33 -13.40
N TYR A 278 -16.19 -0.03 -12.63
CA TYR A 278 -16.67 -0.88 -11.56
C TYR A 278 -17.77 -1.81 -12.05
N ARG A 279 -17.75 -3.06 -11.59
CA ARG A 279 -18.92 -3.92 -11.63
C ARG A 279 -19.87 -3.49 -10.49
N PRO A 280 -21.21 -3.66 -10.62
CA PRO A 280 -22.16 -3.24 -9.57
C PRO A 280 -21.82 -3.79 -8.19
N GLU A 281 -21.36 -5.05 -8.11
CA GLU A 281 -20.99 -5.73 -6.87
C GLU A 281 -19.65 -5.27 -6.26
N GLU A 282 -18.89 -4.43 -6.97
CA GLU A 282 -17.63 -3.86 -6.48
C GLU A 282 -17.82 -2.50 -5.80
N LEU A 283 -18.97 -1.85 -6.04
CA LEU A 283 -19.28 -0.58 -5.37
C LEU A 283 -19.47 -0.83 -3.87
N GLY A 284 -18.85 0.01 -3.05
CA GLY A 284 -18.77 -0.20 -1.61
C GLY A 284 -17.72 -1.23 -1.16
N GLN A 285 -17.09 -1.96 -2.09
CA GLN A 285 -16.04 -2.94 -1.78
C GLN A 285 -14.64 -2.32 -1.78
N LYS A 286 -13.65 -3.07 -1.25
CA LYS A 286 -12.24 -2.65 -1.16
C LYS A 286 -11.53 -2.78 -2.51
N VAL A 287 -11.99 -1.99 -3.48
CA VAL A 287 -11.47 -1.88 -4.84
C VAL A 287 -11.23 -0.42 -5.14
N ILE A 288 -10.03 -0.10 -5.60
CA ILE A 288 -9.65 1.25 -6.00
C ILE A 288 -9.08 1.27 -7.42
N PHE A 289 -9.15 2.42 -8.06
CA PHE A 289 -8.37 2.75 -9.25
C PHE A 289 -7.39 3.86 -8.93
N ASN A 290 -6.18 3.74 -9.43
CA ASN A 290 -5.16 4.78 -9.32
C ASN A 290 -4.36 4.87 -10.63
N ILE A 291 -3.64 5.97 -10.79
CA ILE A 291 -2.72 6.18 -11.91
C ILE A 291 -1.36 5.62 -11.49
N ASP A 292 -0.77 4.76 -12.32
CA ASP A 292 0.58 4.23 -12.08
C ASP A 292 1.68 5.24 -12.49
N ALA A 293 2.92 4.95 -12.10
CA ALA A 293 4.07 5.82 -12.36
C ALA A 293 4.34 6.09 -13.86
N LEU A 294 3.83 5.28 -14.76
CA LEU A 294 3.96 5.45 -16.22
C LEU A 294 2.70 6.03 -16.87
N GLY A 295 1.78 6.56 -16.05
CA GLY A 295 0.54 7.22 -16.50
C GLY A 295 -0.60 6.28 -16.89
N GLY A 296 -0.45 4.96 -16.70
CA GLY A 296 -1.51 3.97 -16.90
C GLY A 296 -2.47 3.90 -15.73
N LEU A 297 -3.63 3.27 -15.95
CA LEU A 297 -4.59 2.99 -14.87
C LEU A 297 -4.30 1.63 -14.24
N THR A 298 -4.35 1.58 -12.92
CA THR A 298 -4.23 0.36 -12.14
C THR A 298 -5.51 0.13 -11.37
N LYS A 299 -6.10 -1.06 -11.48
CA LYS A 299 -7.18 -1.53 -10.62
C LYS A 299 -6.57 -2.33 -9.49
N THR A 300 -6.83 -1.90 -8.27
CA THR A 300 -6.20 -2.43 -7.07
C THR A 300 -7.26 -2.97 -6.12
N SER A 301 -7.03 -4.16 -5.58
CA SER A 301 -7.82 -4.76 -4.51
C SER A 301 -6.90 -5.21 -3.39
N PHE A 302 -7.36 -5.19 -2.16
CA PHE A 302 -6.50 -5.47 -1.01
C PHE A 302 -7.24 -6.15 0.13
N LEU A 303 -6.47 -6.84 0.96
CA LEU A 303 -6.91 -7.50 2.20
C LEU A 303 -5.81 -7.40 3.26
N MET A 304 -6.16 -7.60 4.51
CA MET A 304 -5.20 -7.61 5.62
C MET A 304 -4.66 -9.02 5.91
N GLY A 305 -4.12 -9.67 4.87
CA GLY A 305 -3.72 -11.08 4.94
C GLY A 305 -2.63 -11.36 5.97
N GLY A 306 -1.63 -10.49 6.09
CA GLY A 306 -0.59 -10.66 7.11
C GLY A 306 -1.09 -10.44 8.53
N GLN A 307 -2.10 -9.57 8.72
CA GLN A 307 -2.73 -9.39 10.02
C GLN A 307 -3.60 -10.60 10.39
N ASP A 308 -4.37 -11.13 9.43
CA ASP A 308 -5.12 -12.39 9.62
C ASP A 308 -4.18 -13.55 9.96
N TYR A 309 -3.08 -13.67 9.22
CA TYR A 309 -2.07 -14.68 9.51
C TYR A 309 -1.54 -14.53 10.95
N GLY A 310 -1.11 -13.34 11.35
CA GLY A 310 -0.59 -13.09 12.70
C GLY A 310 -1.60 -13.39 13.81
N LEU A 311 -2.87 -13.01 13.61
CA LEU A 311 -3.96 -13.27 14.54
C LEU A 311 -4.14 -14.77 14.79
N TYR A 312 -4.32 -15.56 13.76
CA TYR A 312 -4.61 -16.99 13.86
C TYR A 312 -3.37 -17.82 14.21
N HIS A 313 -2.21 -17.48 13.63
CA HIS A 313 -0.93 -18.09 13.98
C HIS A 313 -0.62 -17.95 15.47
N GLY A 314 -0.89 -16.78 16.06
CA GLY A 314 -0.74 -16.56 17.50
C GLY A 314 -1.64 -17.46 18.36
N VAL A 315 -2.80 -17.89 17.84
CA VAL A 315 -3.70 -18.83 18.52
C VAL A 315 -3.26 -20.29 18.33
N ILE A 316 -2.81 -20.64 17.10
CA ILE A 316 -2.37 -22.01 16.76
C ILE A 316 -1.03 -22.31 17.47
N GLY A 317 -0.06 -21.39 17.37
CA GLY A 317 1.31 -21.59 17.81
C GLY A 317 2.12 -22.52 16.90
N GLY A 318 3.41 -22.66 17.19
CA GLY A 318 4.32 -23.51 16.41
C GLY A 318 4.73 -22.88 15.07
N GLU A 319 5.23 -23.70 14.16
CA GLU A 319 5.67 -23.28 12.82
C GLU A 319 4.73 -23.85 11.76
N ASP A 320 4.65 -23.15 10.62
CA ASP A 320 3.94 -23.66 9.44
C ASP A 320 4.54 -25.02 9.01
N PRO A 321 3.71 -26.06 8.82
CA PRO A 321 4.21 -27.35 8.35
C PRO A 321 4.69 -27.25 6.90
N ALA A 322 5.68 -28.07 6.54
CA ALA A 322 6.04 -28.24 5.15
C ALA A 322 4.82 -28.66 4.32
N PHE A 323 4.71 -28.17 3.09
CA PHE A 323 3.60 -28.50 2.21
C PHE A 323 3.53 -29.99 1.91
N ASP A 324 2.33 -30.55 2.09
CA ASP A 324 1.98 -31.92 1.67
C ASP A 324 0.60 -31.92 1.02
N ALA A 325 0.53 -32.27 -0.27
CA ALA A 325 -0.69 -32.18 -1.05
C ALA A 325 -1.80 -33.12 -0.56
N GLN A 326 -1.46 -34.32 -0.06
CA GLN A 326 -2.46 -35.28 0.44
C GLN A 326 -3.07 -34.79 1.74
N ARG A 327 -2.23 -34.29 2.67
CA ARG A 327 -2.66 -33.71 3.95
C ARG A 327 -3.54 -32.48 3.74
N VAL A 328 -3.10 -31.52 2.92
CA VAL A 328 -3.88 -30.30 2.60
C VAL A 328 -5.21 -30.65 1.93
N ASN A 329 -5.21 -31.62 1.01
CA ASN A 329 -6.44 -32.09 0.40
C ASN A 329 -7.36 -32.78 1.41
N ALA A 330 -6.83 -33.58 2.33
CA ALA A 330 -7.59 -34.21 3.42
C ALA A 330 -8.18 -33.19 4.41
N ALA A 331 -7.46 -32.10 4.72
CA ALA A 331 -7.98 -31.02 5.54
C ALA A 331 -9.25 -30.39 4.95
N MET A 332 -9.33 -30.27 3.63
CA MET A 332 -10.49 -29.75 2.90
C MET A 332 -11.64 -30.73 2.75
N ALA A 333 -11.44 -32.02 3.02
CA ALA A 333 -12.52 -33.02 2.94
C ALA A 333 -13.65 -32.74 3.94
N ASN A 334 -13.34 -32.13 5.08
CA ASN A 334 -14.34 -31.59 6.01
C ASN A 334 -14.60 -30.10 5.70
N ASN A 335 -15.49 -29.84 4.75
CA ASN A 335 -15.86 -28.47 4.34
C ASN A 335 -16.69 -27.68 5.38
N GLY A 336 -16.99 -28.27 6.53
CA GLY A 336 -17.60 -27.57 7.67
C GLY A 336 -16.57 -26.86 8.56
N ARG A 337 -15.28 -27.23 8.51
CA ARG A 337 -14.20 -26.57 9.29
C ARG A 337 -13.57 -25.45 8.49
N LEU A 338 -13.94 -24.22 8.83
CA LEU A 338 -13.54 -23.04 8.09
C LEU A 338 -12.81 -22.03 8.99
N VAL A 339 -11.74 -21.44 8.47
CA VAL A 339 -11.13 -20.23 9.02
C VAL A 339 -11.65 -19.05 8.21
N LEU A 340 -12.24 -18.07 8.88
CA LEU A 340 -12.88 -16.90 8.22
C LEU A 340 -12.00 -15.65 8.40
N PRO A 341 -12.10 -14.66 7.50
CA PRO A 341 -11.37 -13.39 7.63
C PRO A 341 -11.66 -12.74 8.99
N GLY A 342 -10.63 -12.49 9.78
CA GLY A 342 -10.74 -11.99 11.15
C GLY A 342 -10.26 -10.55 11.33
N ALA A 343 -9.33 -10.11 10.49
CA ALA A 343 -8.80 -8.77 10.53
C ALA A 343 -9.75 -7.76 9.87
N PHE A 344 -9.77 -6.56 10.42
CA PHE A 344 -10.52 -5.43 9.85
C PHE A 344 -9.55 -4.43 9.21
N PRO A 345 -9.89 -3.84 8.05
CA PRO A 345 -11.10 -4.02 7.24
C PRO A 345 -11.04 -5.28 6.38
N SER A 346 -12.11 -6.06 6.41
CA SER A 346 -12.26 -7.23 5.56
C SER A 346 -12.85 -6.86 4.20
N GLN A 347 -12.53 -7.64 3.17
CA GLN A 347 -13.26 -7.62 1.89
C GLN A 347 -14.67 -8.24 2.00
N PHE A 348 -14.98 -8.83 3.13
CA PHE A 348 -16.20 -9.56 3.43
C PHE A 348 -16.90 -8.89 4.61
N PRO A 349 -17.69 -7.82 4.37
CA PRO A 349 -18.32 -7.05 5.45
C PRO A 349 -19.25 -7.88 6.33
N SER A 350 -19.84 -8.94 5.78
CA SER A 350 -20.74 -9.87 6.49
C SER A 350 -19.99 -10.90 7.34
N ALA A 351 -18.69 -11.13 7.05
CA ALA A 351 -17.89 -12.08 7.82
C ALA A 351 -17.54 -11.48 9.19
N ARG A 352 -17.94 -12.17 10.25
CA ARG A 352 -17.64 -11.76 11.63
C ARG A 352 -16.29 -12.27 12.13
N GLY A 353 -15.51 -12.90 11.26
CA GLY A 353 -14.24 -13.54 11.61
C GLY A 353 -14.39 -14.79 12.47
N GLY A 354 -13.25 -15.42 12.76
CA GLY A 354 -13.20 -16.58 13.63
C GLY A 354 -13.26 -17.92 12.87
N LEU A 355 -13.83 -18.93 13.50
CA LEU A 355 -13.85 -20.31 13.00
C LEU A 355 -15.29 -20.82 12.89
N ARG A 356 -15.50 -21.75 11.95
CA ARG A 356 -16.72 -22.56 11.88
C ARG A 356 -16.41 -24.06 11.95
N ASP A 357 -17.29 -24.83 12.57
CA ASP A 357 -17.33 -26.29 12.51
C ASP A 357 -18.80 -26.68 12.33
N GLY A 358 -19.21 -26.89 11.09
CA GLY A 358 -20.60 -27.01 10.73
C GLY A 358 -21.40 -25.74 11.04
N TYR A 359 -22.38 -25.84 11.93
CA TYR A 359 -23.17 -24.70 12.41
C TYR A 359 -22.56 -23.95 13.60
N ALA A 360 -21.58 -24.56 14.28
CA ALA A 360 -20.90 -23.93 15.41
C ALA A 360 -19.97 -22.83 14.91
N ALA A 361 -20.07 -21.66 15.53
CA ALA A 361 -19.21 -20.50 15.26
C ALA A 361 -18.40 -20.14 16.52
N VAL A 362 -17.13 -19.84 16.31
CA VAL A 362 -16.21 -19.32 17.33
C VAL A 362 -15.70 -17.97 16.86
N THR A 363 -16.01 -16.92 17.57
CA THR A 363 -15.61 -15.57 17.17
C THR A 363 -14.14 -15.30 17.45
N VAL A 364 -13.58 -14.24 16.87
CA VAL A 364 -12.21 -13.78 17.20
C VAL A 364 -12.08 -13.46 18.68
N ALA A 365 -13.10 -12.85 19.31
CA ALA A 365 -13.12 -12.58 20.74
C ALA A 365 -13.09 -13.87 21.59
N ASP A 366 -13.77 -14.93 21.13
CA ASP A 366 -13.72 -16.24 21.78
C ASP A 366 -12.30 -16.83 21.73
N LEU A 367 -11.65 -16.73 20.57
CA LEU A 367 -10.29 -17.20 20.38
C LEU A 367 -9.31 -16.46 21.29
N GLN A 368 -9.42 -15.13 21.37
CA GLN A 368 -8.62 -14.29 22.26
C GLN A 368 -8.87 -14.58 23.74
N ALA A 369 -10.08 -15.00 24.08
CA ALA A 369 -10.42 -15.48 25.44
C ALA A 369 -10.00 -16.94 25.71
N GLY A 370 -9.27 -17.59 24.79
CA GLY A 370 -8.76 -18.95 24.92
C GLY A 370 -9.78 -20.04 24.60
N ARG A 371 -10.97 -19.71 24.10
CA ARG A 371 -12.00 -20.68 23.64
C ARG A 371 -11.68 -21.17 22.24
N VAL A 372 -10.70 -22.07 22.13
CA VAL A 372 -10.19 -22.56 20.86
C VAL A 372 -10.63 -24.00 20.63
N PRO A 373 -11.29 -24.33 19.50
CA PRO A 373 -11.65 -25.72 19.18
C PRO A 373 -10.42 -26.64 19.10
N GLY A 374 -10.57 -27.89 19.52
CA GLY A 374 -9.47 -28.86 19.56
C GLY A 374 -8.80 -29.07 18.18
N TRP A 375 -9.60 -29.11 17.11
CA TRP A 375 -9.07 -29.27 15.75
C TRP A 375 -8.22 -28.08 15.29
N PHE A 376 -8.47 -26.87 15.81
CA PHE A 376 -7.68 -25.68 15.47
C PHE A 376 -6.44 -25.53 16.35
N LYS A 377 -6.38 -26.21 17.51
CA LYS A 377 -5.18 -26.33 18.34
C LYS A 377 -4.15 -27.32 17.78
N ASP A 378 -4.57 -28.21 16.85
CA ASP A 378 -3.61 -29.03 16.10
C ASP A 378 -2.79 -28.11 15.19
N PRO A 379 -1.47 -27.94 15.42
CA PRO A 379 -0.68 -26.98 14.66
C PRO A 379 -0.66 -27.28 13.16
N VAL A 380 -0.69 -28.56 12.80
CA VAL A 380 -0.64 -28.96 11.38
C VAL A 380 -1.95 -28.64 10.67
N LEU A 381 -3.08 -29.07 11.23
CA LEU A 381 -4.40 -28.82 10.64
C LEU A 381 -4.77 -27.34 10.70
N GLY A 382 -4.47 -26.67 11.83
CA GLY A 382 -4.76 -25.25 12.01
C GLY A 382 -4.06 -24.37 10.97
N HIS A 383 -2.76 -24.61 10.74
CA HIS A 383 -1.99 -23.85 9.74
C HIS A 383 -2.44 -24.20 8.30
N ASP A 384 -2.71 -25.46 7.98
CA ASP A 384 -3.21 -25.82 6.65
C ASP A 384 -4.52 -25.06 6.35
N LEU A 385 -5.49 -25.07 7.27
CA LEU A 385 -6.78 -24.39 7.07
C LEU A 385 -6.64 -22.86 7.06
N LEU A 386 -5.74 -22.29 7.85
CA LEU A 386 -5.40 -20.86 7.81
C LEU A 386 -4.87 -20.48 6.43
N ASN A 387 -3.89 -21.20 5.92
CA ASN A 387 -3.25 -20.91 4.63
C ASN A 387 -4.20 -21.12 3.45
N ILE A 388 -5.12 -22.10 3.54
CA ILE A 388 -6.22 -22.27 2.58
C ILE A 388 -7.15 -21.03 2.60
N SER A 389 -7.55 -20.56 3.79
CA SER A 389 -8.38 -19.36 3.93
C SER A 389 -7.73 -18.13 3.32
N LEU A 390 -6.44 -17.90 3.58
CA LEU A 390 -5.68 -16.79 3.01
C LEU A 390 -5.59 -16.86 1.48
N ALA A 391 -5.43 -18.06 0.91
CA ALA A 391 -5.45 -18.25 -0.53
C ALA A 391 -6.84 -17.94 -1.14
N LEU A 392 -7.93 -18.33 -0.47
CA LEU A 392 -9.31 -18.02 -0.88
C LEU A 392 -9.60 -16.52 -0.80
N GLN A 393 -9.17 -15.84 0.25
CA GLN A 393 -9.27 -14.37 0.36
C GLN A 393 -8.51 -13.69 -0.77
N THR A 394 -7.30 -14.17 -1.06
CA THR A 394 -6.46 -13.65 -2.14
C THR A 394 -7.08 -13.90 -3.51
N GLU A 395 -7.73 -15.06 -3.73
CA GLU A 395 -8.49 -15.34 -4.96
C GLU A 395 -9.55 -14.26 -5.19
N VAL A 396 -10.34 -13.93 -4.18
CA VAL A 396 -11.38 -12.90 -4.31
C VAL A 396 -10.78 -11.55 -4.64
N ALA A 397 -9.69 -11.17 -3.97
CA ALA A 397 -8.99 -9.92 -4.24
C ALA A 397 -8.47 -9.84 -5.68
N LEU A 398 -7.80 -10.89 -6.15
CA LEU A 398 -7.27 -10.97 -7.52
C LEU A 398 -8.38 -10.89 -8.58
N ARG A 399 -9.49 -11.62 -8.39
CA ARG A 399 -10.62 -11.58 -9.34
C ARG A 399 -11.27 -10.19 -9.44
N ARG A 400 -11.18 -9.37 -8.39
CA ARG A 400 -11.67 -7.98 -8.38
C ARG A 400 -10.76 -7.02 -9.15
N THR A 401 -9.57 -7.43 -9.55
CA THR A 401 -8.67 -6.60 -10.36
C THR A 401 -8.82 -6.81 -11.86
N ASP A 402 -9.89 -7.49 -12.31
CA ASP A 402 -10.18 -7.76 -13.72
C ASP A 402 -9.09 -8.56 -14.45
N ILE A 403 -8.39 -9.47 -13.76
CA ILE A 403 -7.43 -10.37 -14.40
C ILE A 403 -8.13 -11.28 -15.41
N GLY A 404 -7.50 -11.43 -16.58
CA GLY A 404 -7.91 -12.40 -17.60
C GLY A 404 -7.36 -13.80 -17.33
N GLU A 405 -7.75 -14.78 -18.16
CA GLU A 405 -7.31 -16.19 -18.02
C GLU A 405 -5.81 -16.40 -18.30
N SER A 406 -5.17 -15.47 -19.01
CA SER A 406 -3.74 -15.52 -19.32
C SER A 406 -2.88 -14.58 -18.49
N THR A 407 -3.50 -13.76 -17.62
CA THR A 407 -2.78 -12.82 -16.77
C THR A 407 -1.81 -13.56 -15.86
N THR A 408 -0.53 -13.20 -15.87
CA THR A 408 0.46 -13.76 -14.95
C THR A 408 0.27 -13.15 -13.56
N ILE A 409 0.20 -13.99 -12.54
CA ILE A 409 0.09 -13.58 -11.15
C ILE A 409 1.47 -13.66 -10.51
N PHE A 410 2.07 -12.50 -10.22
CA PHE A 410 3.30 -12.40 -9.45
C PHE A 410 2.97 -12.27 -7.97
N VAL A 411 3.57 -13.14 -7.14
CA VAL A 411 3.45 -13.10 -5.68
C VAL A 411 4.80 -12.68 -5.12
N GLU A 412 4.80 -11.58 -4.38
CA GLU A 412 5.96 -11.07 -3.66
C GLU A 412 5.68 -10.90 -2.16
N GLY A 413 6.71 -10.57 -1.38
CA GLY A 413 6.58 -10.33 0.05
C GLY A 413 6.56 -11.61 0.89
N GLY A 414 5.91 -11.58 2.05
CA GLY A 414 6.00 -12.65 3.05
C GLY A 414 5.45 -13.99 2.58
N PHE A 415 4.30 -13.99 1.91
CA PHE A 415 3.62 -15.24 1.51
C PHE A 415 4.26 -15.97 0.33
N ARG A 416 5.26 -15.37 -0.35
CA ARG A 416 6.09 -16.11 -1.31
C ARG A 416 6.84 -17.29 -0.66
N ASN A 417 7.04 -17.23 0.65
CA ASN A 417 7.71 -18.27 1.43
C ASN A 417 6.73 -19.27 2.06
N ASN A 418 5.42 -19.16 1.77
CA ASN A 418 4.40 -20.04 2.30
C ASN A 418 3.93 -21.03 1.22
N PRO A 419 4.49 -22.27 1.20
CA PRO A 419 4.25 -23.22 0.12
C PRO A 419 2.80 -23.73 0.09
N THR A 420 2.12 -23.84 1.23
CA THR A 420 0.69 -24.25 1.28
C THR A 420 -0.20 -23.17 0.66
N PHE A 421 -0.01 -21.89 1.04
CA PHE A 421 -0.71 -20.77 0.43
C PHE A 421 -0.52 -20.73 -1.09
N LEU A 422 0.73 -20.84 -1.55
CA LEU A 422 1.07 -20.79 -2.98
C LEU A 422 0.46 -21.95 -3.77
N ALA A 423 0.53 -23.17 -3.25
CA ALA A 423 -0.01 -24.37 -3.89
C ALA A 423 -1.54 -24.30 -4.04
N VAL A 424 -2.24 -23.85 -2.99
CA VAL A 424 -3.69 -23.65 -3.03
C VAL A 424 -4.04 -22.52 -4.00
N LEU A 425 -3.34 -21.39 -3.95
CA LEU A 425 -3.57 -20.27 -4.86
C LEU A 425 -3.39 -20.72 -6.32
N ALA A 426 -2.33 -21.47 -6.62
CA ALA A 426 -2.08 -21.99 -7.97
C ALA A 426 -3.21 -22.92 -8.45
N SER A 427 -3.81 -23.69 -7.53
CA SER A 427 -4.92 -24.59 -7.85
C SER A 427 -6.24 -23.85 -8.06
N LEU A 428 -6.42 -22.65 -7.46
CA LEU A 428 -7.58 -21.77 -7.65
C LEU A 428 -7.56 -21.05 -9.02
N PHE A 429 -6.37 -20.89 -9.61
CA PHE A 429 -6.17 -20.25 -10.91
C PHE A 429 -5.59 -21.21 -11.95
N PRO A 430 -6.38 -22.17 -12.46
CA PRO A 430 -5.86 -23.25 -13.30
C PRO A 430 -5.32 -22.82 -14.67
N ARG A 431 -5.70 -21.63 -15.14
CA ARG A 431 -5.26 -21.07 -16.44
C ARG A 431 -4.18 -20.00 -16.32
N ASN A 432 -4.05 -19.37 -15.15
CA ASN A 432 -3.09 -18.30 -14.92
C ASN A 432 -1.72 -18.85 -14.50
N PRO A 433 -0.61 -18.41 -15.09
CA PRO A 433 0.70 -18.64 -14.53
C PRO A 433 0.83 -17.94 -13.17
N ILE A 434 1.24 -18.68 -12.13
CA ILE A 434 1.58 -18.10 -10.83
C ILE A 434 3.08 -18.22 -10.62
N CYS A 435 3.71 -17.13 -10.27
CA CYS A 435 5.16 -17.06 -10.04
C CYS A 435 5.48 -16.29 -8.77
N CYS A 436 6.37 -16.82 -7.96
CA CYS A 436 7.00 -16.03 -6.92
C CYS A 436 8.04 -15.11 -7.54
N THR A 437 8.14 -13.88 -7.05
CA THR A 437 9.17 -12.94 -7.47
C THR A 437 10.02 -12.50 -6.29
N SER A 438 11.27 -12.15 -6.58
CA SER A 438 12.20 -11.61 -5.63
C SER A 438 12.73 -10.28 -6.14
N LEU A 439 12.23 -9.20 -5.59
CA LEU A 439 12.80 -7.87 -5.74
C LEU A 439 13.09 -7.33 -4.33
N ALA A 440 14.35 -7.33 -3.96
CA ALA A 440 14.75 -6.81 -2.66
C ALA A 440 14.35 -5.34 -2.54
N GLN A 441 13.62 -5.01 -1.47
CA GLN A 441 13.23 -3.63 -1.15
C GLN A 441 12.54 -2.91 -2.34
N ALA A 442 11.50 -3.53 -2.89
CA ALA A 442 10.84 -3.11 -4.13
C ALA A 442 10.50 -1.60 -4.18
N SER A 443 9.98 -1.00 -3.10
CA SER A 443 9.68 0.44 -3.04
C SER A 443 10.94 1.30 -3.21
N ALA A 444 12.02 0.97 -2.50
CA ALA A 444 13.26 1.72 -2.60
C ALA A 444 13.96 1.50 -3.96
N ALA A 445 13.91 0.27 -4.52
CA ALA A 445 14.44 -0.02 -5.85
C ALA A 445 13.69 0.74 -6.95
N GLY A 446 12.35 0.84 -6.87
CA GLY A 446 11.56 1.65 -7.78
C GLY A 446 11.89 3.14 -7.70
N ALA A 447 12.06 3.67 -6.49
CA ALA A 447 12.50 5.06 -6.30
C ALA A 447 13.95 5.28 -6.81
N ALA A 448 14.85 4.30 -6.67
CA ALA A 448 16.19 4.36 -7.24
C ALA A 448 16.14 4.43 -8.77
N LEU A 449 15.24 3.65 -9.40
CA LEU A 449 15.02 3.70 -10.85
C LEU A 449 14.62 5.10 -11.33
N LEU A 450 13.77 5.82 -10.58
CA LEU A 450 13.42 7.23 -10.86
C LEU A 450 14.65 8.13 -10.81
N GLY A 451 15.49 8.00 -9.78
CA GLY A 451 16.72 8.78 -9.64
C GLY A 451 17.71 8.50 -10.77
N HIS A 452 17.85 7.25 -11.22
CA HIS A 452 18.68 6.91 -12.36
C HIS A 452 18.10 7.40 -13.68
N ALA A 453 16.77 7.43 -13.85
CA ALA A 453 16.13 8.01 -15.01
C ALA A 453 16.39 9.54 -15.07
N LEU A 454 16.29 10.24 -13.94
CA LEU A 454 16.65 11.65 -13.82
C LEU A 454 18.11 11.91 -14.25
N LEU A 455 19.08 11.12 -13.73
CA LEU A 455 20.49 11.27 -14.06
C LEU A 455 20.82 10.96 -15.52
N GLY A 456 20.11 10.00 -16.11
CA GLY A 456 20.25 9.62 -17.52
C GLY A 456 19.49 10.52 -18.48
N ALA A 457 18.70 11.49 -18.00
CA ALA A 457 17.77 12.28 -18.80
C ALA A 457 16.88 11.40 -19.70
N CYS A 458 16.42 10.27 -19.15
CA CYS A 458 15.63 9.27 -19.87
C CYS A 458 14.38 8.86 -19.04
N THR A 459 13.52 8.06 -19.64
CA THR A 459 12.37 7.48 -18.95
C THR A 459 12.78 6.21 -18.17
N PRO A 460 12.04 5.80 -17.13
CA PRO A 460 12.28 4.52 -16.46
C PRO A 460 12.23 3.32 -17.43
N ARG A 461 11.41 3.38 -18.49
CA ARG A 461 11.32 2.31 -19.51
C ARG A 461 12.64 2.01 -20.21
N GLU A 462 13.46 3.04 -20.45
CA GLU A 462 14.76 2.91 -21.10
C GLU A 462 15.80 2.23 -20.22
N LEU A 463 15.50 2.08 -18.93
CA LEU A 463 16.35 1.40 -17.96
C LEU A 463 15.97 -0.07 -17.71
N ALA A 464 15.07 -0.66 -18.52
CA ALA A 464 14.56 -2.03 -18.34
C ALA A 464 15.66 -3.10 -18.25
N ALA A 465 16.79 -2.91 -18.94
CA ALA A 465 17.93 -3.83 -18.91
C ALA A 465 18.63 -3.87 -17.52
N ARG A 466 18.51 -2.83 -16.72
CA ARG A 466 19.11 -2.74 -15.38
C ARG A 466 18.28 -3.44 -14.30
N ILE A 467 17.04 -3.81 -14.61
CA ILE A 467 16.12 -4.40 -13.64
C ILE A 467 16.28 -5.92 -13.68
N THR A 468 16.66 -6.50 -12.56
CA THR A 468 16.67 -7.94 -12.34
C THR A 468 15.55 -8.31 -11.37
N ILE A 469 14.59 -9.11 -11.84
CA ILE A 469 13.53 -9.70 -11.04
C ILE A 469 13.63 -11.21 -11.24
N GLU A 470 13.93 -11.92 -10.17
CA GLU A 470 13.89 -13.37 -10.20
C GLU A 470 12.44 -13.83 -10.25
N VAL A 471 12.16 -14.79 -11.13
CA VAL A 471 10.82 -15.33 -11.33
C VAL A 471 10.86 -16.85 -11.19
N GLN A 472 10.17 -17.38 -10.20
CA GLN A 472 10.10 -18.80 -9.92
C GLN A 472 8.66 -19.29 -10.09
N PRO A 473 8.35 -20.18 -11.05
CA PRO A 473 7.04 -20.74 -11.23
C PRO A 473 6.57 -21.54 -10.00
N VAL A 474 5.29 -21.41 -9.65
CA VAL A 474 4.66 -22.16 -8.58
C VAL A 474 4.01 -23.41 -9.14
N GLY A 475 4.31 -24.57 -8.54
CA GLY A 475 3.70 -25.85 -8.89
C GLY A 475 2.20 -25.88 -8.56
N ARG A 476 1.43 -26.61 -9.38
CA ARG A 476 -0.02 -26.77 -9.20
C ARG A 476 -0.35 -28.21 -8.82
N PRO A 477 -0.59 -28.51 -7.54
CA PRO A 477 -1.00 -29.83 -7.11
C PRO A 477 -2.48 -30.10 -7.46
N ALA A 478 -2.82 -31.38 -7.57
CA ALA A 478 -4.21 -31.80 -7.69
C ALA A 478 -4.86 -31.83 -6.30
N LEU A 479 -5.84 -30.92 -6.07
CA LEU A 479 -6.58 -30.80 -4.81
C LEU A 479 -8.07 -31.06 -5.07
N SER A 480 -8.49 -32.34 -5.01
CA SER A 480 -9.83 -32.76 -5.41
C SER A 480 -10.97 -32.18 -4.54
N HIS A 481 -10.69 -31.85 -3.28
CA HIS A 481 -11.68 -31.28 -2.36
C HIS A 481 -11.77 -29.76 -2.43
N LEU A 482 -10.84 -29.07 -3.13
CA LEU A 482 -10.75 -27.61 -3.15
C LEU A 482 -12.04 -26.92 -3.65
N ALA A 483 -12.66 -27.43 -4.70
CA ALA A 483 -13.88 -26.83 -5.26
C ALA A 483 -15.04 -26.83 -4.27
N GLY A 484 -15.27 -27.95 -3.58
CA GLY A 484 -16.30 -28.08 -2.55
C GLY A 484 -16.01 -27.20 -1.33
N TYR A 485 -14.78 -27.22 -0.86
CA TYR A 485 -14.33 -26.40 0.26
C TYR A 485 -14.46 -24.89 -0.04
N ARG A 486 -14.00 -24.46 -1.22
CA ARG A 486 -14.16 -23.08 -1.70
C ARG A 486 -15.63 -22.63 -1.71
N SER A 487 -16.53 -23.46 -2.20
CA SER A 487 -17.97 -23.14 -2.23
C SER A 487 -18.53 -22.94 -0.83
N ALA A 488 -18.22 -23.83 0.11
CA ALA A 488 -18.64 -23.70 1.52
C ALA A 488 -18.05 -22.46 2.17
N TRP A 489 -16.77 -22.16 1.93
CA TRP A 489 -16.11 -20.97 2.47
C TRP A 489 -16.73 -19.68 1.94
N LEU A 490 -16.96 -19.56 0.62
CA LEU A 490 -17.62 -18.38 0.02
C LEU A 490 -19.03 -18.17 0.58
N GLN A 491 -19.81 -19.25 0.76
CA GLN A 491 -21.13 -19.17 1.39
C GLN A 491 -21.05 -18.68 2.85
N ALA A 492 -19.98 -19.03 3.55
CA ALA A 492 -19.80 -18.63 4.95
C ALA A 492 -19.41 -17.17 5.12
N VAL A 493 -18.83 -16.52 4.11
CA VAL A 493 -18.40 -15.10 4.13
C VAL A 493 -19.36 -14.16 3.38
N SER A 494 -20.35 -14.69 2.66
CA SER A 494 -21.43 -13.95 2.01
C SER A 494 -22.48 -13.57 3.03
#